data_96cc64dfb7bb23ad9e697ba44ca55d75
#
_entry.id   96cc64dfb7bb23ad9e697ba44ca55d75
#
_cell.length_a   1.000
_cell.length_b   1.000
_cell.length_c   1.000
_cell.angle_alpha   90.00
_cell.angle_beta   90.00
_cell.angle_gamma   90.00
#
_symmetry.space_group_name_H-M   'P 1'
#
loop_
_entity.id
_entity.type
_entity.pdbx_description
1 polymer ?
#
loop_
_entity_poly.entity_id
_entity_poly.type
_entity_poly.pdbx_seq_one_letter_code
_entity_poly.pdbx_strand_id
1 'polypeptide(L)'
;MINFDQISVIDDFLPKEQFEQISSLVMNTTENRFPFFIQKDVADDAEISGPWSWYATHTFFIEDEVHCVHFPLIKELFLNKFRNELNVMSGLIRARANFYPWTPDVRQHNWHTDYPYFRNNAALFSLNTCDGYTSFKDAGKIDSVANRMIFFNAHLEHCSSTTSNEYGRYNINFNF
;
A
#
# COMPACT_ATOMS: atom_id res chain seq x y z
N MET A 1 16.49 -13.44 4.27
CA MET A 1 16.68 -12.03 4.70
C MET A 1 16.18 -11.14 3.57
N ILE A 2 15.33 -10.16 3.83
CA ILE A 2 14.86 -9.21 2.83
C ILE A 2 16.03 -8.32 2.42
N ASN A 3 16.28 -8.21 1.12
CA ASN A 3 17.30 -7.34 0.55
C ASN A 3 16.60 -6.18 -0.18
N PHE A 4 16.78 -4.96 0.30
CA PHE A 4 16.17 -3.76 -0.28
C PHE A 4 16.90 -3.23 -1.53
N ASP A 5 18.04 -3.82 -1.92
CA ASP A 5 18.63 -3.56 -3.24
C ASP A 5 17.84 -4.25 -4.37
N GLN A 6 16.90 -5.09 -4.01
CA GLN A 6 16.00 -5.82 -4.92
C GLN A 6 14.56 -5.72 -4.41
N ILE A 7 13.61 -5.87 -5.31
CA ILE A 7 12.21 -5.98 -4.94
C ILE A 7 11.94 -7.42 -4.47
N SER A 8 11.45 -7.57 -3.26
CA SER A 8 11.09 -8.87 -2.67
C SER A 8 9.58 -9.01 -2.60
N VAL A 9 9.04 -10.12 -3.13
CA VAL A 9 7.62 -10.44 -3.13
C VAL A 9 7.38 -11.66 -2.26
N ILE A 10 6.41 -11.58 -1.35
CA ILE A 10 6.00 -12.69 -0.47
C ILE A 10 4.49 -12.84 -0.58
N ASP A 11 4.05 -13.97 -1.13
CA ASP A 11 2.63 -14.36 -1.14
C ASP A 11 2.26 -15.02 0.18
N ASP A 12 0.96 -15.02 0.50
CA ASP A 12 0.41 -15.56 1.74
C ASP A 12 1.15 -15.02 2.99
N PHE A 13 1.40 -13.70 3.00
CA PHE A 13 2.24 -13.04 4.00
C PHE A 13 1.69 -13.16 5.43
N LEU A 14 0.37 -13.04 5.61
CA LEU A 14 -0.29 -13.27 6.88
C LEU A 14 -0.98 -14.65 6.91
N PRO A 15 -1.09 -15.28 8.09
CA PRO A 15 -2.02 -16.38 8.28
C PRO A 15 -3.44 -15.98 7.83
N LYS A 16 -4.20 -16.94 7.29
CA LYS A 16 -5.51 -16.70 6.69
C LYS A 16 -6.45 -15.89 7.60
N GLU A 17 -6.54 -16.26 8.86
CA GLU A 17 -7.43 -15.58 9.83
C GLU A 17 -7.04 -14.10 10.04
N GLN A 18 -5.73 -13.83 10.14
CA GLN A 18 -5.22 -12.47 10.27
C GLN A 18 -5.45 -11.66 9.00
N PHE A 19 -5.28 -12.28 7.83
CA PHE A 19 -5.59 -11.64 6.55
C PHE A 19 -7.08 -11.30 6.44
N GLU A 20 -7.97 -12.23 6.77
CA GLU A 20 -9.42 -12.02 6.77
C GLU A 20 -9.82 -10.90 7.75
N GLN A 21 -9.17 -10.81 8.91
CA GLN A 21 -9.42 -9.75 9.88
C GLN A 21 -9.10 -8.36 9.31
N ILE A 22 -7.91 -8.17 8.74
CA ILE A 22 -7.51 -6.86 8.22
C ILE A 22 -8.23 -6.49 6.92
N SER A 23 -8.44 -7.44 6.02
CA SER A 23 -9.14 -7.20 4.76
C SER A 23 -10.62 -6.87 5.00
N SER A 24 -11.30 -7.60 5.89
CA SER A 24 -12.68 -7.32 6.28
C SER A 24 -12.83 -5.96 6.97
N LEU A 25 -11.85 -5.54 7.76
CA LEU A 25 -11.85 -4.21 8.36
C LEU A 25 -11.75 -3.11 7.30
N VAL A 26 -10.72 -3.17 6.46
CA VAL A 26 -10.37 -2.07 5.55
C VAL A 26 -11.31 -2.00 4.35
N MET A 27 -11.78 -3.15 3.86
CA MET A 27 -12.67 -3.22 2.69
C MET A 27 -14.16 -3.23 3.06
N ASN A 28 -14.51 -2.95 4.32
CA ASN A 28 -15.89 -2.94 4.79
C ASN A 28 -16.70 -1.80 4.16
N THR A 29 -17.76 -2.16 3.44
CA THR A 29 -18.70 -1.22 2.80
C THR A 29 -20.06 -1.15 3.51
N THR A 30 -20.23 -1.86 4.63
CA THR A 30 -21.48 -1.92 5.41
C THR A 30 -21.59 -0.81 6.46
N GLU A 31 -22.44 -0.95 7.46
CA GLU A 31 -22.78 0.09 8.45
C GLU A 31 -21.58 0.71 9.18
N ASN A 32 -20.55 -0.08 9.47
CA ASN A 32 -19.31 0.39 10.11
C ASN A 32 -18.19 0.56 9.08
N ARG A 33 -18.44 1.35 8.05
CA ARG A 33 -17.50 1.57 6.95
C ARG A 33 -16.16 2.09 7.45
N PHE A 34 -15.08 1.51 6.89
CA PHE A 34 -13.76 2.05 7.11
C PHE A 34 -13.63 3.41 6.41
N PRO A 35 -13.23 4.47 7.13
CA PRO A 35 -13.20 5.81 6.54
C PRO A 35 -12.01 5.98 5.60
N PHE A 36 -12.27 6.45 4.40
CA PHE A 36 -11.25 6.88 3.44
C PHE A 36 -11.43 8.36 3.11
N PHE A 37 -10.31 9.08 2.97
CA PHE A 37 -10.28 10.49 2.64
C PHE A 37 -9.75 10.67 1.21
N ILE A 38 -10.52 11.36 0.36
CA ILE A 38 -10.18 11.55 -1.04
C ILE A 38 -8.95 12.45 -1.17
N GLN A 39 -8.02 12.00 -2.01
CA GLN A 39 -6.85 12.74 -2.46
C GLN A 39 -7.00 13.01 -3.96
N LYS A 40 -6.67 14.23 -4.38
CA LYS A 40 -6.92 14.66 -5.75
C LYS A 40 -5.99 13.96 -6.76
N ASP A 41 -4.70 13.84 -6.44
CA ASP A 41 -3.69 13.27 -7.34
C ASP A 41 -2.81 12.27 -6.58
N VAL A 42 -2.35 11.22 -7.28
CA VAL A 42 -1.52 10.17 -6.68
C VAL A 42 -0.06 10.61 -6.48
N ALA A 43 0.40 11.62 -7.24
CA ALA A 43 1.73 12.24 -7.14
C ALA A 43 1.62 13.75 -7.35
N ASP A 44 2.48 14.51 -6.67
CA ASP A 44 2.38 15.98 -6.62
C ASP A 44 2.59 16.67 -7.97
N ASP A 45 3.40 16.11 -8.88
CA ASP A 45 3.68 16.65 -10.22
C ASP A 45 2.97 15.82 -11.30
N ALA A 46 1.64 15.92 -11.34
CA ALA A 46 0.82 15.12 -12.25
C ALA A 46 0.93 15.61 -13.70
N GLU A 47 1.82 15.02 -14.49
CA GLU A 47 1.80 15.14 -15.96
C GLU A 47 0.54 14.48 -16.56
N ILE A 48 0.05 13.44 -15.91
CA ILE A 48 -1.14 12.68 -16.29
C ILE A 48 -2.22 12.94 -15.25
N SER A 49 -3.19 13.75 -15.58
CA SER A 49 -4.36 14.01 -14.74
C SER A 49 -5.65 13.78 -15.51
N GLY A 50 -6.69 13.37 -14.79
CA GLY A 50 -8.01 13.16 -15.37
C GLY A 50 -9.04 12.86 -14.26
N PRO A 51 -10.32 12.71 -14.58
CA PRO A 51 -11.36 12.40 -13.60
C PRO A 51 -11.11 11.12 -12.80
N TRP A 52 -10.17 10.30 -13.22
CA TRP A 52 -9.78 9.01 -12.65
C TRP A 52 -8.51 9.08 -11.79
N SER A 53 -7.76 10.18 -11.80
CA SER A 53 -6.45 10.27 -11.15
C SER A 53 -6.51 10.46 -9.64
N TRP A 54 -7.70 10.48 -9.06
CA TRP A 54 -7.89 10.53 -7.62
C TRP A 54 -7.69 9.14 -6.97
N TYR A 55 -7.39 9.14 -5.70
CA TYR A 55 -7.38 7.97 -4.84
C TYR A 55 -7.89 8.35 -3.46
N ALA A 56 -8.06 7.40 -2.58
CA ALA A 56 -8.43 7.72 -1.21
C ALA A 56 -7.52 7.02 -0.22
N THR A 57 -7.30 7.65 0.93
CA THR A 57 -6.35 7.18 1.93
C THR A 57 -6.93 7.17 3.31
N HIS A 58 -6.40 6.28 4.16
CA HIS A 58 -6.62 6.31 5.60
C HIS A 58 -5.28 6.15 6.30
N THR A 59 -4.85 7.16 7.03
CA THR A 59 -3.59 7.13 7.77
C THR A 59 -3.79 6.48 9.13
N PHE A 60 -3.04 5.42 9.41
CA PHE A 60 -2.97 4.80 10.73
C PHE A 60 -1.93 5.48 11.62
N PHE A 61 -0.78 5.84 11.01
CA PHE A 61 0.37 6.42 11.69
C PHE A 61 1.19 7.26 10.71
N ILE A 62 1.66 8.41 11.15
CA ILE A 62 2.60 9.27 10.43
C ILE A 62 3.32 10.19 11.43
N GLU A 63 4.63 10.47 11.21
CA GLU A 63 5.40 11.46 11.98
C GLU A 63 5.30 11.27 13.50
N ASP A 64 5.50 10.02 13.95
CA ASP A 64 5.42 9.60 15.36
C ASP A 64 4.03 9.73 16.01
N GLU A 65 2.98 10.05 15.25
CA GLU A 65 1.61 10.19 15.73
C GLU A 65 0.69 9.06 15.26
N VAL A 66 -0.17 8.60 16.17
CA VAL A 66 -1.24 7.63 15.88
C VAL A 66 -2.50 8.38 15.47
N HIS A 67 -2.99 8.14 14.27
CA HIS A 67 -4.16 8.79 13.69
C HIS A 67 -5.43 7.92 13.65
N CYS A 68 -5.33 6.66 14.06
CA CYS A 68 -6.44 5.73 13.95
C CYS A 68 -6.51 4.75 15.12
N VAL A 69 -7.72 4.50 15.63
CA VAL A 69 -7.98 3.53 16.71
C VAL A 69 -7.60 2.09 16.34
N HIS A 70 -7.46 1.79 15.03
CA HIS A 70 -7.05 0.48 14.53
C HIS A 70 -5.52 0.31 14.42
N PHE A 71 -4.71 1.33 14.77
CA PHE A 71 -3.25 1.20 14.73
C PHE A 71 -2.68 0.04 15.58
N PRO A 72 -3.24 -0.29 16.77
CA PRO A 72 -2.80 -1.47 17.51
C PRO A 72 -2.87 -2.78 16.68
N LEU A 73 -3.90 -2.97 15.87
CA LEU A 73 -4.02 -4.11 14.96
C LEU A 73 -2.93 -4.09 13.88
N ILE A 74 -2.66 -2.92 13.28
CA ILE A 74 -1.55 -2.75 12.32
C ILE A 74 -0.21 -3.11 12.94
N LYS A 75 0.03 -2.66 14.18
CA LYS A 75 1.24 -2.99 14.93
C LYS A 75 1.38 -4.49 15.18
N GLU A 76 0.31 -5.14 15.59
CA GLU A 76 0.29 -6.58 15.86
C GLU A 76 0.57 -7.40 14.59
N LEU A 77 -0.17 -7.15 13.51
CA LEU A 77 -0.12 -7.96 12.30
C LEU A 77 1.16 -7.73 11.46
N PHE A 78 1.65 -6.50 11.42
CA PHE A 78 2.74 -6.13 10.50
C PHE A 78 4.01 -5.69 11.20
N LEU A 79 3.96 -4.68 12.10
CA LEU A 79 5.18 -4.07 12.61
C LEU A 79 5.98 -5.01 13.52
N ASN A 80 5.30 -5.85 14.30
CA ASN A 80 5.94 -6.87 15.10
C ASN A 80 6.64 -7.91 14.21
N LYS A 81 5.99 -8.32 13.11
CA LYS A 81 6.55 -9.24 12.13
C LYS A 81 7.76 -8.62 11.41
N PHE A 82 7.67 -7.37 10.96
CA PHE A 82 8.78 -6.65 10.33
C PHE A 82 9.99 -6.53 11.24
N ARG A 83 9.78 -6.23 12.54
CA ARG A 83 10.84 -6.03 13.51
C ARG A 83 11.42 -7.33 14.02
N ASN A 84 10.57 -8.25 14.47
CA ASN A 84 11.00 -9.40 15.26
C ASN A 84 11.27 -10.66 14.42
N GLU A 85 10.53 -10.85 13.32
CA GLU A 85 10.68 -12.04 12.49
C GLU A 85 11.55 -11.78 11.26
N LEU A 86 11.34 -10.66 10.58
CA LEU A 86 12.05 -10.32 9.35
C LEU A 86 13.29 -9.45 9.59
N ASN A 87 13.33 -8.74 10.72
CA ASN A 87 14.38 -7.79 11.08
C ASN A 87 14.66 -6.73 9.98
N VAL A 88 13.59 -6.16 9.43
CA VAL A 88 13.66 -5.21 8.32
C VAL A 88 13.34 -3.76 8.70
N MET A 89 12.83 -3.54 9.93
CA MET A 89 12.35 -2.23 10.36
C MET A 89 12.97 -1.82 11.70
N SER A 90 13.60 -0.64 11.73
CA SER A 90 14.07 0.01 12.95
C SER A 90 13.10 1.05 13.51
N GLY A 91 12.41 1.77 12.64
CA GLY A 91 11.39 2.79 12.97
C GLY A 91 10.31 2.85 11.91
N LEU A 92 9.12 3.31 12.26
CA LEU A 92 8.01 3.52 11.35
C LEU A 92 7.90 5.01 11.03
N ILE A 93 7.85 5.35 9.75
CA ILE A 93 7.62 6.71 9.25
C ILE A 93 6.12 6.90 8.99
N ARG A 94 5.51 5.95 8.26
CA ARG A 94 4.10 6.01 7.88
C ARG A 94 3.50 4.62 7.74
N ALA A 95 2.24 4.45 8.16
CA ALA A 95 1.37 3.34 7.79
C ALA A 95 0.05 3.89 7.28
N ARG A 96 -0.35 3.53 6.05
CA ARG A 96 -1.51 4.10 5.37
C ARG A 96 -2.22 3.08 4.50
N ALA A 97 -3.54 2.94 4.64
CA ALA A 97 -4.36 2.25 3.66
C ALA A 97 -4.63 3.17 2.46
N ASN A 98 -4.61 2.60 1.26
CA ASN A 98 -4.95 3.28 0.02
C ASN A 98 -6.07 2.51 -0.70
N PHE A 99 -6.93 3.28 -1.33
CA PHE A 99 -7.99 2.83 -2.23
C PHE A 99 -7.81 3.51 -3.58
N TYR A 100 -7.72 2.74 -4.65
CA TYR A 100 -7.72 3.22 -6.02
C TYR A 100 -9.02 2.81 -6.70
N PRO A 101 -9.74 3.74 -7.37
CA PRO A 101 -11.06 3.46 -7.91
C PRO A 101 -11.02 2.50 -9.10
N TRP A 102 -12.19 1.93 -9.37
CA TRP A 102 -12.46 1.26 -10.64
C TRP A 102 -12.44 2.25 -11.81
N THR A 103 -11.94 1.81 -12.94
CA THR A 103 -11.99 2.52 -14.24
C THR A 103 -12.29 1.51 -15.36
N PRO A 104 -12.91 1.92 -16.50
CA PRO A 104 -13.23 0.99 -17.57
C PRO A 104 -12.02 0.23 -18.14
N ASP A 105 -10.86 0.87 -18.13
CA ASP A 105 -9.56 0.29 -18.48
C ASP A 105 -8.58 0.60 -17.36
N VAL A 106 -7.66 -0.31 -17.07
CA VAL A 106 -6.61 -0.06 -16.04
C VAL A 106 -5.78 1.16 -16.44
N ARG A 107 -5.74 2.17 -15.58
CA ARG A 107 -4.98 3.41 -15.74
C ARG A 107 -3.80 3.44 -14.80
N GLN A 108 -2.61 3.68 -15.34
CA GLN A 108 -1.40 3.87 -14.56
C GLN A 108 -1.35 5.31 -14.07
N HIS A 109 -0.99 5.49 -12.79
CA HIS A 109 -0.73 6.80 -12.20
C HIS A 109 0.69 7.28 -12.51
N ASN A 110 1.00 8.51 -12.08
CA ASN A 110 2.32 9.10 -12.27
C ASN A 110 3.40 8.37 -11.48
N TRP A 111 4.62 8.39 -12.01
CA TRP A 111 5.81 7.92 -11.35
C TRP A 111 6.18 8.82 -10.18
N HIS A 112 6.61 8.23 -9.08
CA HIS A 112 7.06 8.94 -7.90
C HIS A 112 8.01 8.08 -7.08
N THR A 113 8.67 8.71 -6.10
CA THR A 113 9.39 8.07 -5.03
C THR A 113 8.75 8.43 -3.70
N ASP A 114 8.84 7.55 -2.71
CA ASP A 114 8.37 7.86 -1.37
C ASP A 114 9.49 8.56 -0.58
N TYR A 115 9.19 9.70 0.05
CA TYR A 115 10.11 10.44 0.93
C TYR A 115 11.54 10.63 0.35
N PRO A 116 11.73 11.43 -0.71
CA PRO A 116 13.00 11.54 -1.42
C PRO A 116 14.15 12.17 -0.57
N TYR A 117 13.83 12.75 0.59
CA TYR A 117 14.76 13.55 1.39
C TYR A 117 15.64 12.72 2.33
N PHE A 118 15.32 11.46 2.59
CA PHE A 118 16.11 10.57 3.44
C PHE A 118 15.94 9.11 3.03
N ARG A 119 16.97 8.30 3.32
CA ARG A 119 16.91 6.87 2.99
C ARG A 119 15.83 6.17 3.82
N ASN A 120 14.93 5.51 3.15
CA ASN A 120 13.89 4.69 3.76
C ASN A 120 13.52 3.51 2.86
N ASN A 121 12.85 2.55 3.46
CA ASN A 121 12.30 1.40 2.78
C ASN A 121 10.78 1.47 2.78
N ALA A 122 10.18 0.73 1.88
CA ALA A 122 8.75 0.61 1.79
C ALA A 122 8.31 -0.86 1.79
N ALA A 123 7.11 -1.09 2.30
CA ALA A 123 6.39 -2.34 2.15
C ALA A 123 4.96 -2.05 1.71
N LEU A 124 4.48 -2.80 0.72
CA LEU A 124 3.14 -2.66 0.18
C LEU A 124 2.39 -3.98 0.30
N PHE A 125 1.29 -3.98 1.07
CA PHE A 125 0.46 -5.15 1.32
C PHE A 125 -0.85 -5.06 0.55
N SER A 126 -1.11 -5.98 -0.37
CA SER A 126 -2.32 -6.03 -1.17
C SER A 126 -3.46 -6.72 -0.42
N LEU A 127 -4.62 -6.06 -0.33
CA LEU A 127 -5.80 -6.56 0.37
C LEU A 127 -6.75 -7.33 -0.54
N ASN A 128 -6.69 -7.13 -1.85
CA ASN A 128 -7.49 -7.88 -2.82
C ASN A 128 -6.69 -8.24 -4.07
N THR A 129 -7.16 -9.27 -4.76
CA THR A 129 -6.69 -9.63 -6.09
C THR A 129 -7.48 -8.86 -7.12
N CYS A 130 -6.78 -8.18 -8.04
CA CYS A 130 -7.38 -7.48 -9.18
C CYS A 130 -6.35 -7.34 -10.31
N ASP A 131 -6.79 -6.82 -11.46
CA ASP A 131 -5.92 -6.53 -12.61
C ASP A 131 -5.07 -5.25 -12.45
N GLY A 132 -5.25 -4.52 -11.35
CA GLY A 132 -4.37 -3.43 -10.95
C GLY A 132 -3.01 -3.92 -10.48
N TYR A 133 -2.01 -3.04 -10.53
CA TYR A 133 -0.61 -3.37 -10.25
C TYR A 133 0.16 -2.22 -9.60
N THR A 134 1.34 -2.53 -9.10
CA THR A 134 2.40 -1.55 -8.84
C THR A 134 3.50 -1.75 -9.86
N SER A 135 3.87 -0.70 -10.58
CA SER A 135 4.97 -0.75 -11.55
C SER A 135 6.20 -0.07 -10.97
N PHE A 136 7.36 -0.66 -11.26
CA PHE A 136 8.68 -0.13 -10.93
C PHE A 136 9.41 0.15 -12.23
N LYS A 137 10.03 1.33 -12.37
CA LYS A 137 10.54 1.87 -13.63
C LYS A 137 11.46 0.90 -14.35
N ASP A 138 12.37 0.25 -13.64
CA ASP A 138 13.38 -0.63 -14.21
C ASP A 138 13.18 -2.12 -13.86
N ALA A 139 12.10 -2.46 -13.14
CA ALA A 139 11.85 -3.81 -12.64
C ALA A 139 10.48 -4.39 -13.05
N GLY A 140 9.69 -3.64 -13.83
CA GLY A 140 8.43 -4.11 -14.36
C GLY A 140 7.26 -3.99 -13.39
N LYS A 141 6.21 -4.79 -13.62
CA LYS A 141 4.94 -4.75 -12.91
C LYS A 141 4.83 -5.89 -11.92
N ILE A 142 4.22 -5.61 -10.77
CA ILE A 142 3.83 -6.61 -9.78
C ILE A 142 2.33 -6.47 -9.56
N ASP A 143 1.60 -7.53 -9.88
CA ASP A 143 0.14 -7.58 -9.80
C ASP A 143 -0.36 -7.52 -8.36
N SER A 144 -1.53 -6.92 -8.19
CA SER A 144 -2.27 -6.93 -6.92
C SER A 144 -2.85 -8.32 -6.68
N VAL A 145 -2.29 -9.05 -5.75
CA VAL A 145 -2.75 -10.37 -5.30
C VAL A 145 -3.06 -10.28 -3.81
N ALA A 146 -4.23 -10.73 -3.41
CA ALA A 146 -4.65 -10.74 -2.01
C ALA A 146 -3.59 -11.43 -1.13
N ASN A 147 -3.29 -10.83 0.03
CA ASN A 147 -2.29 -11.32 0.98
C ASN A 147 -0.83 -11.34 0.44
N ARG A 148 -0.54 -10.52 -0.59
CA ARG A 148 0.82 -10.32 -1.12
C ARG A 148 1.47 -9.13 -0.45
N MET A 149 2.70 -9.31 0.03
CA MET A 149 3.59 -8.26 0.52
C MET A 149 4.73 -8.02 -0.46
N ILE A 150 5.00 -6.76 -0.78
CA ILE A 150 6.14 -6.33 -1.60
C ILE A 150 7.04 -5.47 -0.72
N PHE A 151 8.32 -5.80 -0.63
CA PHE A 151 9.34 -4.96 0.02
C PHE A 151 10.26 -4.37 -1.03
N PHE A 152 10.56 -3.08 -0.89
CA PHE A 152 11.41 -2.35 -1.84
C PHE A 152 12.05 -1.12 -1.21
N ASN A 153 13.12 -0.62 -1.84
CA ASN A 153 13.70 0.67 -1.49
C ASN A 153 12.74 1.79 -1.95
N ALA A 154 12.33 2.64 -1.04
CA ALA A 154 11.34 3.69 -1.29
C ALA A 154 11.82 4.77 -2.29
N HIS A 155 13.14 4.82 -2.61
CA HIS A 155 13.70 5.66 -3.66
C HIS A 155 13.58 5.08 -5.09
N LEU A 156 13.12 3.83 -5.24
CA LEU A 156 12.81 3.31 -6.56
C LEU A 156 11.60 4.05 -7.13
N GLU A 157 11.75 4.61 -8.33
CA GLU A 157 10.62 5.21 -9.04
C GLU A 157 9.55 4.14 -9.31
N HIS A 158 8.38 4.37 -8.76
CA HIS A 158 7.26 3.44 -8.86
C HIS A 158 5.94 4.19 -9.07
N CYS A 159 4.94 3.47 -9.51
CA CYS A 159 3.59 4.01 -9.66
C CYS A 159 2.55 2.94 -9.36
N SER A 160 1.38 3.39 -8.93
CA SER A 160 0.20 2.55 -8.78
C SER A 160 -0.66 2.57 -10.04
N SER A 161 -1.70 1.75 -10.04
CA SER A 161 -2.76 1.78 -11.06
C SER A 161 -4.14 1.70 -10.44
N THR A 162 -5.15 2.07 -11.22
CA THR A 162 -6.54 1.72 -10.99
C THR A 162 -6.77 0.22 -11.23
N THR A 163 -8.01 -0.24 -11.19
CA THR A 163 -8.44 -1.59 -11.56
C THR A 163 -9.65 -1.54 -12.49
N SER A 164 -9.84 -2.54 -13.35
CA SER A 164 -10.99 -2.64 -14.24
C SER A 164 -11.91 -3.84 -13.96
N ASN A 165 -11.49 -4.77 -13.15
CA ASN A 165 -12.22 -6.02 -12.88
C ASN A 165 -12.72 -6.17 -11.43
N GLU A 166 -12.42 -5.19 -10.56
CA GLU A 166 -12.88 -5.15 -9.17
C GLU A 166 -13.43 -3.76 -8.83
N TYR A 167 -14.22 -3.65 -7.77
CA TYR A 167 -14.81 -2.38 -7.31
C TYR A 167 -13.75 -1.30 -7.03
N GLY A 168 -12.59 -1.74 -6.59
CA GLY A 168 -11.42 -0.92 -6.35
C GLY A 168 -10.22 -1.77 -5.97
N ARG A 169 -9.04 -1.19 -6.01
CA ARG A 169 -7.79 -1.79 -5.56
C ARG A 169 -7.45 -1.25 -4.19
N TYR A 170 -7.23 -2.15 -3.22
CA TYR A 170 -6.92 -1.82 -1.84
C TYR A 170 -5.54 -2.32 -1.45
N ASN A 171 -4.78 -1.50 -0.78
CA ASN A 171 -3.52 -1.91 -0.18
C ASN A 171 -3.20 -1.13 1.10
N ILE A 172 -2.20 -1.59 1.86
CA ILE A 172 -1.61 -0.87 2.98
C ILE A 172 -0.14 -0.63 2.64
N ASN A 173 0.28 0.64 2.67
CA ASN A 173 1.65 1.07 2.44
C ASN A 173 2.31 1.38 3.79
N PHE A 174 3.56 0.93 3.96
CA PHE A 174 4.43 1.22 5.09
C PHE A 174 5.72 1.86 4.58
N ASN A 175 6.17 2.93 5.25
CA ASN A 175 7.50 3.52 5.07
C ASN A 175 8.26 3.46 6.40
N PHE A 176 9.53 3.02 6.39
CA PHE A 176 10.36 2.79 7.57
C PHE A 176 11.86 2.80 7.28
#